data_0a884139cb582e5b07f7c46f902bf185
#
_entry.id   0a884139cb582e5b07f7c46f902bf185
#
_cell.length_a   1.000
_cell.length_b   1.000
_cell.length_c   1.000
_cell.angle_alpha   90.00
_cell.angle_beta   90.00
_cell.angle_gamma   90.00
#
_symmetry.space_group_name_H-M   'P 1'
#
loop_
_entity.id
_entity.type
_entity.pdbx_description
1 polymer ?
#
loop_
_entity_poly.entity_id
_entity_poly.type
_entity_poly.pdbx_seq_one_letter_code
_entity_poly.pdbx_strand_id
1 'polypeptide(L)'
;MNTKTLKTLGAIVAAVTAVSLSGCASSAAEETQSGSESKPTIVATTNVWADITGQVAGQFFDVTALISDTSVDPHSYEASAREQLAISEADLFVVNGGGYDDFALTLASATETEMFNVYDVLEATELEGGDEHAGESGDEHAEESADEHADESSDEHADESADEHGDEHDGSDHVWYSLHSVEQTAISLAQKLGELQPENAQYFADNADAFVSEIAVLEQKLEALSAMDGHYFEAHPLAAMLFADLGFENLTPEGYAEAEEAGLEPSARILADSQALISSGQLQFLAVNAQGTSPVLESLKKLAEESGVPVLEFDELLPEGSNYQEWMESKLDSIAAIR
;
A
#
# COMPACT_ATOMS: atom_id res chain seq x y z
N MET A 1 40.95 8.82 67.42
CA MET A 1 41.01 7.97 68.60
C MET A 1 40.90 6.52 68.17
N ASN A 2 42.04 5.85 68.32
CA ASN A 2 42.24 4.45 68.74
C ASN A 2 41.66 3.34 67.87
N THR A 3 42.57 2.67 67.09
CA THR A 3 43.46 1.50 67.51
C THR A 3 42.64 0.23 67.70
N LYS A 4 42.96 -0.91 67.12
CA LYS A 4 44.13 -1.80 67.01
C LYS A 4 43.76 -3.01 66.12
N THR A 5 44.51 -3.39 65.11
CA THR A 5 45.50 -4.48 65.09
C THR A 5 45.18 -5.78 65.86
N LEU A 6 45.25 -6.93 65.09
CA LEU A 6 46.07 -8.14 65.45
C LEU A 6 45.80 -9.21 64.34
N LYS A 7 46.67 -9.62 63.50
CA LYS A 7 47.75 -10.62 63.47
C LYS A 7 47.41 -11.96 64.08
N THR A 8 47.48 -13.04 63.26
CA THR A 8 48.35 -14.22 63.40
C THR A 8 47.86 -15.30 62.45
N LEU A 9 48.61 -15.79 61.49
CA LEU A 9 49.77 -16.70 61.45
C LEU A 9 49.38 -18.19 61.53
N GLY A 10 49.67 -18.94 60.47
CA GLY A 10 50.25 -20.25 60.50
C GLY A 10 49.34 -21.41 60.15
N ALA A 11 49.54 -22.14 59.07
CA ALA A 11 50.43 -23.27 59.03
C ALA A 11 50.32 -24.01 57.71
N ILE A 12 51.46 -24.34 57.18
CA ILE A 12 51.75 -25.19 56.06
C ILE A 12 51.50 -26.66 56.42
N VAL A 13 50.85 -27.46 55.57
CA VAL A 13 51.11 -28.90 55.41
C VAL A 13 51.05 -29.31 53.95
N ALA A 14 52.16 -29.79 53.47
CA ALA A 14 52.35 -30.43 52.21
C ALA A 14 52.13 -31.95 52.35
N ALA A 15 51.49 -32.58 51.39
CA ALA A 15 51.61 -34.02 51.02
C ALA A 15 51.01 -34.22 49.65
N VAL A 16 51.74 -34.34 48.56
CA VAL A 16 52.39 -35.48 47.92
C VAL A 16 51.41 -36.51 47.35
N THR A 17 51.34 -36.43 45.97
CA THR A 17 51.17 -37.46 44.97
C THR A 17 50.12 -38.57 45.02
N ALA A 18 49.28 -38.60 43.97
CA ALA A 18 49.03 -39.85 43.23
C ALA A 18 48.60 -39.50 41.79
N VAL A 19 49.41 -39.86 40.83
CA VAL A 19 49.15 -39.86 39.42
C VAL A 19 48.25 -41.05 39.12
N SER A 20 47.07 -40.79 38.54
CA SER A 20 46.27 -41.83 37.90
C SER A 20 45.95 -41.33 36.49
N LEU A 21 46.67 -41.87 35.53
CA LEU A 21 46.27 -41.81 34.10
C LEU A 21 45.03 -42.67 33.99
N SER A 22 43.92 -42.04 33.62
CA SER A 22 42.78 -42.74 33.06
C SER A 22 42.33 -41.99 31.81
N GLY A 23 42.22 -42.75 30.77
CA GLY A 23 42.15 -42.41 29.38
C GLY A 23 41.03 -41.46 28.97
N CYS A 24 41.38 -40.70 27.97
CA CYS A 24 40.55 -39.85 27.18
C CYS A 24 39.40 -40.64 26.53
N ALA A 25 38.17 -40.23 26.84
CA ALA A 25 37.09 -40.23 25.89
C ALA A 25 36.73 -38.77 25.67
N SER A 26 37.34 -38.15 24.66
CA SER A 26 36.86 -36.90 24.11
C SER A 26 35.52 -37.14 23.47
N SER A 27 34.44 -37.02 24.22
CA SER A 27 33.17 -36.60 23.67
C SER A 27 33.38 -35.17 23.17
N ALA A 28 33.71 -35.01 21.91
CA ALA A 28 33.43 -33.77 21.19
C ALA A 28 31.89 -33.61 21.26
N ALA A 29 31.42 -32.82 22.21
CA ALA A 29 30.15 -32.17 22.05
C ALA A 29 30.36 -31.27 20.82
N GLU A 30 29.85 -31.69 19.71
CA GLU A 30 29.48 -30.78 18.62
C GLU A 30 28.53 -29.81 19.31
N GLU A 31 29.05 -28.65 19.70
CA GLU A 31 28.24 -27.45 19.76
C GLU A 31 27.74 -27.24 18.35
N THR A 32 26.55 -27.76 18.06
CA THR A 32 25.71 -27.21 17.03
C THR A 32 25.55 -25.75 17.38
N GLN A 33 26.42 -24.91 16.82
CA GLN A 33 26.08 -23.52 16.58
C GLN A 33 24.80 -23.59 15.76
N SER A 34 23.67 -23.48 16.47
CA SER A 34 22.44 -22.98 15.86
C SER A 34 22.83 -21.59 15.38
N GLY A 35 23.34 -21.52 14.17
CA GLY A 35 23.38 -20.27 13.42
C GLY A 35 21.95 -19.78 13.45
N SER A 36 21.73 -18.66 14.08
CA SER A 36 20.52 -17.88 13.85
C SER A 36 20.58 -17.56 12.35
N GLU A 37 19.97 -18.41 11.54
CA GLU A 37 19.68 -18.02 10.17
C GLU A 37 18.87 -16.74 10.28
N SER A 38 19.40 -15.65 9.73
CA SER A 38 18.65 -14.40 9.63
C SER A 38 17.39 -14.71 8.87
N LYS A 39 16.25 -14.27 9.38
CA LYS A 39 15.00 -14.39 8.62
C LYS A 39 15.17 -13.69 7.27
N PRO A 40 14.57 -14.23 6.21
CA PRO A 40 14.48 -13.50 4.95
C PRO A 40 13.74 -12.18 5.15
N THR A 41 14.09 -11.20 4.34
CA THR A 41 13.63 -9.82 4.50
C THR A 41 12.71 -9.42 3.35
N ILE A 42 11.67 -8.67 3.67
CA ILE A 42 10.79 -8.02 2.70
C ILE A 42 10.90 -6.52 2.91
N VAL A 43 11.09 -5.80 1.82
CA VAL A 43 11.01 -4.35 1.79
C VAL A 43 9.72 -3.96 1.07
N ALA A 44 8.95 -3.04 1.64
CA ALA A 44 7.79 -2.44 0.98
C ALA A 44 8.04 -0.94 0.75
N THR A 45 7.39 -0.35 -0.24
CA THR A 45 7.54 1.09 -0.52
C THR A 45 6.99 1.94 0.61
N THR A 46 5.80 1.61 1.11
CA THR A 46 5.14 2.36 2.20
C THR A 46 4.86 1.48 3.41
N ASN A 47 4.58 2.11 4.54
CA ASN A 47 4.19 1.40 5.75
C ASN A 47 2.80 0.75 5.64
N VAL A 48 1.94 1.18 4.70
CA VAL A 48 0.67 0.51 4.40
C VAL A 48 0.94 -0.90 3.88
N TRP A 49 1.76 -1.02 2.83
CA TRP A 49 2.11 -2.31 2.25
C TRP A 49 3.00 -3.15 3.17
N ALA A 50 3.84 -2.49 3.99
CA ALA A 50 4.63 -3.21 4.99
C ALA A 50 3.74 -3.83 6.08
N ASP A 51 2.69 -3.15 6.53
CA ASP A 51 1.76 -3.70 7.53
C ASP A 51 0.96 -4.88 6.96
N ILE A 52 0.34 -4.72 5.78
CA ILE A 52 -0.42 -5.80 5.13
C ILE A 52 0.47 -7.02 4.88
N THR A 53 1.67 -6.79 4.31
CA THR A 53 2.65 -7.85 4.07
C THR A 53 3.09 -8.50 5.38
N GLY A 54 3.32 -7.72 6.44
CA GLY A 54 3.73 -8.21 7.75
C GLY A 54 2.66 -9.09 8.40
N GLN A 55 1.39 -8.74 8.25
CA GLN A 55 0.28 -9.55 8.76
C GLN A 55 0.20 -10.91 8.06
N VAL A 56 0.40 -10.96 6.73
CA VAL A 56 0.41 -12.21 5.96
C VAL A 56 1.67 -13.03 6.22
N ALA A 57 2.85 -12.41 6.20
CA ALA A 57 4.15 -13.07 6.36
C ALA A 57 4.38 -13.59 7.79
N GLY A 58 3.83 -12.89 8.79
CA GLY A 58 3.92 -13.26 10.20
C GLY A 58 5.36 -13.38 10.68
N GLN A 59 5.65 -14.51 11.36
CA GLN A 59 6.96 -14.69 12.00
C GLN A 59 8.09 -15.12 11.04
N PHE A 60 7.80 -15.44 9.79
CA PHE A 60 8.77 -16.06 8.89
C PHE A 60 9.60 -15.07 8.07
N PHE A 61 9.18 -13.83 7.99
CA PHE A 61 9.91 -12.75 7.34
C PHE A 61 10.06 -11.54 8.27
N ASP A 62 11.13 -10.78 8.06
CA ASP A 62 11.29 -9.44 8.63
C ASP A 62 10.88 -8.41 7.59
N VAL A 63 9.77 -7.69 7.83
CA VAL A 63 9.18 -6.73 6.88
C VAL A 63 9.50 -5.31 7.30
N THR A 64 9.95 -4.48 6.35
CA THR A 64 10.26 -3.07 6.58
C THR A 64 9.71 -2.20 5.45
N ALA A 65 9.45 -0.92 5.75
CA ALA A 65 9.02 0.07 4.76
C ALA A 65 10.14 1.04 4.41
N LEU A 66 10.19 1.51 3.16
CA LEU A 66 11.04 2.63 2.75
C LEU A 66 10.50 3.94 3.33
N ILE A 67 9.22 4.18 3.19
CA ILE A 67 8.52 5.37 3.67
C ILE A 67 7.63 4.98 4.85
N SER A 68 7.97 5.48 6.03
CA SER A 68 7.21 5.23 7.27
C SER A 68 6.99 6.49 8.10
N ASP A 69 7.62 7.61 7.73
CA ASP A 69 7.42 8.90 8.40
C ASP A 69 6.16 9.58 7.83
N THR A 70 5.11 9.63 8.62
CA THR A 70 3.80 10.18 8.21
C THR A 70 3.80 11.68 7.90
N SER A 71 4.92 12.37 8.11
CA SER A 71 5.11 13.77 7.69
C SER A 71 5.67 13.91 6.28
N VAL A 72 6.04 12.80 5.65
CA VAL A 72 6.59 12.76 4.29
C VAL A 72 5.46 12.51 3.31
N ASP A 73 5.44 13.29 2.25
CA ASP A 73 4.59 13.07 1.09
C ASP A 73 5.27 12.07 0.14
N PRO A 74 4.67 10.88 -0.10
CA PRO A 74 5.26 9.86 -0.96
C PRO A 74 5.45 10.28 -2.42
N HIS A 75 4.60 11.14 -2.97
CA HIS A 75 4.71 11.63 -4.35
C HIS A 75 5.94 12.51 -4.56
N SER A 76 6.40 13.19 -3.52
CA SER A 76 7.61 14.02 -3.54
C SER A 76 8.87 13.33 -3.00
N TYR A 77 8.78 12.01 -2.73
CA TYR A 77 9.85 11.28 -2.08
C TYR A 77 11.06 11.06 -3.00
N GLU A 78 12.22 11.49 -2.56
CA GLU A 78 13.50 11.26 -3.24
C GLU A 78 14.27 10.13 -2.54
N ALA A 79 14.31 8.98 -3.18
CA ALA A 79 15.00 7.81 -2.66
C ALA A 79 16.53 7.96 -2.69
N SER A 80 17.20 7.38 -1.71
CA SER A 80 18.65 7.43 -1.54
C SER A 80 19.34 6.11 -1.90
N ALA A 81 20.67 6.14 -2.04
CA ALA A 81 21.47 4.94 -2.24
C ALA A 81 21.35 3.91 -1.08
N ARG A 82 20.90 4.32 0.12
CA ARG A 82 20.67 3.43 1.24
C ARG A 82 19.43 2.56 1.00
N GLU A 83 18.37 3.14 0.45
CA GLU A 83 17.16 2.42 0.09
C GLU A 83 17.39 1.46 -1.06
N GLN A 84 18.17 1.88 -2.08
CA GLN A 84 18.59 0.97 -3.13
C GLN A 84 19.36 -0.23 -2.58
N LEU A 85 20.23 -0.03 -1.59
CA LEU A 85 20.91 -1.13 -0.91
C LEU A 85 19.92 -2.04 -0.17
N ALA A 86 18.97 -1.46 0.57
CA ALA A 86 17.94 -2.24 1.27
C ALA A 86 17.11 -3.10 0.32
N ILE A 87 16.71 -2.53 -0.84
CA ILE A 87 16.01 -3.29 -1.89
C ILE A 87 16.90 -4.42 -2.42
N SER A 88 18.18 -4.16 -2.70
CA SER A 88 19.10 -5.16 -3.26
C SER A 88 19.44 -6.31 -2.31
N GLU A 89 19.24 -6.13 -1.02
CA GLU A 89 19.46 -7.14 0.04
C GLU A 89 18.17 -7.87 0.44
N ALA A 90 17.01 -7.43 -0.07
CA ALA A 90 15.72 -8.03 0.22
C ALA A 90 15.47 -9.30 -0.61
N ASP A 91 14.73 -10.25 -0.05
CA ASP A 91 14.25 -11.44 -0.72
C ASP A 91 13.00 -11.17 -1.56
N LEU A 92 12.23 -10.14 -1.18
CA LEU A 92 11.06 -9.66 -1.92
C LEU A 92 10.94 -8.13 -1.73
N PHE A 93 10.58 -7.44 -2.82
CA PHE A 93 10.25 -6.03 -2.80
C PHE A 93 8.79 -5.83 -3.17
N VAL A 94 8.00 -5.22 -2.29
CA VAL A 94 6.57 -4.95 -2.48
C VAL A 94 6.38 -3.49 -2.85
N VAL A 95 5.79 -3.25 -4.01
CA VAL A 95 5.50 -1.91 -4.53
C VAL A 95 4.01 -1.75 -4.78
N ASN A 96 3.51 -0.52 -4.72
CA ASN A 96 2.15 -0.22 -5.11
C ASN A 96 1.95 -0.40 -6.62
N GLY A 97 2.81 0.22 -7.43
CA GLY A 97 2.65 0.32 -8.88
C GLY A 97 1.65 1.40 -9.31
N GLY A 98 1.15 1.30 -10.55
CA GLY A 98 0.15 2.22 -11.07
C GLY A 98 0.61 3.68 -11.20
N GLY A 99 1.91 3.97 -11.17
CA GLY A 99 2.47 5.33 -11.19
C GLY A 99 2.79 5.91 -9.81
N TYR A 100 2.21 5.38 -8.74
CA TYR A 100 2.35 5.92 -7.38
C TYR A 100 3.79 5.95 -6.85
N ASP A 101 4.54 4.88 -7.05
CA ASP A 101 5.89 4.71 -6.51
C ASP A 101 6.96 4.43 -7.59
N ASP A 102 6.90 5.14 -8.72
CA ASP A 102 7.82 5.03 -9.85
C ASP A 102 9.30 5.20 -9.47
N PHE A 103 9.57 5.99 -8.41
CA PHE A 103 10.93 6.09 -7.86
C PHE A 103 11.45 4.73 -7.40
N ALA A 104 10.59 3.91 -6.81
CA ALA A 104 10.92 2.58 -6.31
C ALA A 104 11.16 1.60 -7.46
N LEU A 105 10.35 1.63 -8.51
CA LEU A 105 10.55 0.86 -9.73
C LEU A 105 11.90 1.21 -10.39
N THR A 106 12.26 2.48 -10.41
CA THR A 106 13.55 2.94 -10.92
C THR A 106 14.70 2.36 -10.11
N LEU A 107 14.62 2.35 -8.77
CA LEU A 107 15.65 1.75 -7.90
C LEU A 107 15.74 0.23 -8.08
N ALA A 108 14.59 -0.45 -8.12
CA ALA A 108 14.51 -1.89 -8.28
C ALA A 108 15.10 -2.36 -9.63
N SER A 109 14.95 -1.56 -10.69
CA SER A 109 15.49 -1.88 -12.01
C SER A 109 17.01 -2.07 -12.04
N ALA A 110 17.72 -1.56 -11.04
CA ALA A 110 19.17 -1.70 -10.86
C ALA A 110 19.53 -2.89 -9.95
N THR A 111 18.56 -3.68 -9.49
CA THR A 111 18.74 -4.86 -8.64
C THR A 111 18.19 -6.10 -9.33
N GLU A 112 18.48 -7.28 -8.77
CA GLU A 112 17.89 -8.56 -9.21
C GLU A 112 16.82 -9.04 -8.21
N THR A 113 16.36 -8.15 -7.33
CA THR A 113 15.39 -8.46 -6.28
C THR A 113 14.03 -8.80 -6.89
N GLU A 114 13.44 -9.86 -6.44
CA GLU A 114 12.10 -10.25 -6.87
C GLU A 114 11.07 -9.21 -6.40
N MET A 115 10.18 -8.81 -7.29
CA MET A 115 9.23 -7.74 -7.04
C MET A 115 7.79 -8.28 -7.04
N PHE A 116 7.00 -7.82 -6.10
CA PHE A 116 5.55 -7.98 -6.05
C PHE A 116 4.93 -6.59 -6.28
N ASN A 117 4.39 -6.38 -7.47
CA ASN A 117 3.69 -5.15 -7.84
C ASN A 117 2.20 -5.36 -7.60
N VAL A 118 1.62 -4.61 -6.68
CA VAL A 118 0.22 -4.75 -6.29
C VAL A 118 -0.70 -4.43 -7.46
N TYR A 119 -0.43 -3.34 -8.16
CA TYR A 119 -1.26 -2.91 -9.28
C TYR A 119 -1.32 -3.95 -10.41
N ASP A 120 -0.17 -4.51 -10.81
CA ASP A 120 -0.10 -5.56 -11.84
C ASP A 120 -0.88 -6.82 -11.43
N VAL A 121 -0.88 -7.16 -10.13
CA VAL A 121 -1.64 -8.30 -9.57
C VAL A 121 -3.14 -8.05 -9.68
N LEU A 122 -3.60 -6.84 -9.38
CA LEU A 122 -5.01 -6.48 -9.46
C LEU A 122 -5.51 -6.49 -10.90
N GLU A 123 -4.75 -5.93 -11.85
CA GLU A 123 -5.08 -6.00 -13.28
C GLU A 123 -5.19 -7.45 -13.76
N ALA A 124 -4.28 -8.33 -13.33
CA ALA A 124 -4.32 -9.74 -13.70
C ALA A 124 -5.56 -10.46 -13.14
N THR A 125 -5.97 -10.16 -11.90
CA THR A 125 -7.15 -10.79 -11.28
C THR A 125 -8.46 -10.32 -11.89
N GLU A 126 -8.57 -9.07 -12.31
CA GLU A 126 -9.75 -8.53 -13.01
C GLU A 126 -9.92 -9.17 -14.39
N LEU A 127 -8.84 -9.41 -15.11
CA LEU A 127 -8.86 -10.09 -16.41
C LEU A 127 -9.28 -11.55 -16.31
N GLU A 128 -8.90 -12.26 -15.23
CA GLU A 128 -9.32 -13.66 -14.98
C GLU A 128 -10.77 -13.77 -14.53
N GLY A 129 -11.29 -12.80 -13.76
CA GLY A 129 -12.67 -12.76 -13.28
C GLY A 129 -13.71 -12.37 -14.33
N GLY A 130 -13.29 -11.70 -15.41
CA GLY A 130 -14.17 -11.23 -16.49
C GLY A 130 -14.77 -12.33 -17.37
N ASP A 131 -14.23 -13.55 -17.37
CA ASP A 131 -14.71 -14.65 -18.21
C ASP A 131 -15.86 -15.47 -17.59
N GLU A 132 -16.21 -15.29 -16.31
CA GLU A 132 -17.27 -16.08 -15.66
C GLU A 132 -18.68 -15.49 -15.77
N HIS A 133 -18.86 -14.25 -16.26
CA HIS A 133 -20.17 -13.61 -16.40
C HIS A 133 -20.69 -13.48 -17.86
N ALA A 134 -20.00 -14.02 -18.86
CA ALA A 134 -20.46 -14.03 -20.25
C ALA A 134 -21.16 -15.35 -20.66
N GLY A 135 -22.19 -15.75 -19.92
CA GLY A 135 -22.95 -16.96 -20.24
C GLY A 135 -24.34 -16.98 -19.70
N GLU A 136 -25.29 -16.23 -20.33
CA GLU A 136 -26.65 -16.64 -20.63
C GLU A 136 -27.53 -15.44 -21.06
N SER A 137 -27.54 -15.15 -22.36
CA SER A 137 -28.76 -14.73 -23.03
C SER A 137 -28.62 -15.05 -24.52
N GLY A 138 -29.05 -16.26 -24.86
CA GLY A 138 -29.40 -16.58 -26.22
C GLY A 138 -30.67 -15.84 -26.58
N ASP A 139 -30.66 -15.15 -27.70
CA ASP A 139 -31.84 -15.07 -28.58
C ASP A 139 -31.41 -14.92 -30.02
N GLU A 140 -31.95 -15.85 -30.80
CA GLU A 140 -31.82 -15.99 -32.25
C GLU A 140 -32.47 -14.81 -32.95
N HIS A 141 -31.79 -14.23 -33.94
CA HIS A 141 -32.45 -13.83 -35.17
C HIS A 141 -31.45 -13.81 -36.33
N ALA A 142 -31.78 -14.64 -37.31
CA ALA A 142 -31.11 -14.80 -38.59
C ALA A 142 -31.56 -13.73 -39.58
N GLU A 143 -30.68 -13.55 -40.57
CA GLU A 143 -30.90 -13.31 -42.00
C GLU A 143 -30.87 -11.89 -42.56
N GLU A 144 -29.94 -11.80 -43.48
CA GLU A 144 -29.89 -11.24 -44.85
C GLU A 144 -29.82 -9.71 -45.07
N SER A 145 -28.74 -9.23 -45.61
CA SER A 145 -28.57 -9.02 -47.08
C SER A 145 -27.23 -8.32 -47.39
N ALA A 146 -26.57 -8.87 -48.40
CA ALA A 146 -25.46 -8.28 -49.14
C ALA A 146 -25.89 -7.05 -49.94
N ASP A 147 -24.98 -6.07 -50.06
CA ASP A 147 -24.69 -5.44 -51.36
C ASP A 147 -23.33 -4.71 -51.34
N GLU A 148 -22.65 -4.94 -52.47
CA GLU A 148 -21.35 -4.43 -52.84
C GLU A 148 -21.40 -2.91 -53.12
N HIS A 149 -20.28 -2.19 -52.85
CA HIS A 149 -19.71 -1.23 -53.80
C HIS A 149 -18.25 -0.93 -53.46
N ALA A 150 -17.36 -1.33 -54.39
CA ALA A 150 -16.01 -0.81 -54.51
C ALA A 150 -16.06 0.61 -55.11
N ASP A 151 -15.17 1.52 -54.67
CA ASP A 151 -14.28 2.24 -55.60
C ASP A 151 -13.15 2.99 -54.85
N GLU A 152 -12.07 3.08 -55.59
CA GLU A 152 -10.72 3.55 -55.25
C GLU A 152 -10.67 5.06 -54.93
N SER A 153 -9.74 5.45 -54.02
CA SER A 153 -8.68 6.42 -54.39
C SER A 153 -7.63 6.56 -53.26
N SER A 154 -6.40 6.37 -53.67
CA SER A 154 -5.16 6.69 -53.01
C SER A 154 -5.03 8.15 -52.63
N ASP A 155 -4.49 8.47 -51.42
CA ASP A 155 -3.49 9.51 -51.25
C ASP A 155 -2.67 9.27 -49.97
N GLU A 156 -1.36 9.27 -50.17
CA GLU A 156 -0.33 9.15 -49.15
C GLU A 156 -0.28 10.42 -48.29
N HIS A 157 -0.47 10.30 -47.01
CA HIS A 157 0.15 11.19 -46.03
C HIS A 157 0.67 10.35 -44.84
N ALA A 158 1.99 10.21 -44.84
CA ALA A 158 2.72 9.80 -43.63
C ALA A 158 2.62 10.96 -42.61
N ASP A 159 1.83 10.75 -41.56
CA ASP A 159 1.93 11.52 -40.35
C ASP A 159 2.33 10.53 -39.25
N GLU A 160 3.56 10.69 -38.79
CA GLU A 160 4.04 10.03 -37.57
C GLU A 160 3.27 10.66 -36.41
N SER A 161 2.12 10.12 -36.09
CA SER A 161 1.53 10.30 -34.77
C SER A 161 2.23 9.30 -33.85
N ALA A 162 3.15 9.79 -33.03
CA ALA A 162 3.51 9.13 -31.80
C ALA A 162 2.19 8.93 -31.04
N ASP A 163 1.74 7.69 -30.96
CA ASP A 163 0.71 7.27 -30.03
C ASP A 163 1.29 7.45 -28.62
N GLU A 164 1.12 8.64 -28.07
CA GLU A 164 1.06 8.80 -26.64
C GLU A 164 -0.22 8.08 -26.19
N HIS A 165 -0.09 6.79 -25.90
CA HIS A 165 -1.01 6.13 -24.99
C HIS A 165 -0.77 6.78 -23.61
N GLY A 166 -1.34 7.95 -23.40
CA GLY A 166 -1.67 8.43 -22.09
C GLY A 166 -2.72 7.47 -21.56
N ASP A 167 -2.30 6.50 -20.78
CA ASP A 167 -3.19 5.74 -19.94
C ASP A 167 -3.90 6.78 -19.07
N GLU A 168 -5.18 7.05 -19.41
CA GLU A 168 -6.08 7.79 -18.54
C GLU A 168 -6.35 6.88 -17.33
N HIS A 169 -5.35 6.80 -16.42
CA HIS A 169 -5.58 6.27 -15.10
C HIS A 169 -6.47 7.28 -14.37
N ASP A 170 -7.68 6.90 -14.14
CA ASP A 170 -8.72 7.74 -13.53
C ASP A 170 -8.49 7.94 -12.00
N GLY A 171 -7.25 8.20 -11.56
CA GLY A 171 -6.92 8.50 -10.16
C GLY A 171 -6.95 7.27 -9.24
N SER A 172 -6.75 6.08 -9.76
CA SER A 172 -6.87 4.81 -9.03
C SER A 172 -5.56 4.21 -8.52
N ASP A 173 -4.47 4.96 -8.50
CA ASP A 173 -3.17 4.48 -8.01
C ASP A 173 -3.12 4.29 -6.48
N HIS A 174 -4.04 4.90 -5.72
CA HIS A 174 -4.18 4.73 -4.26
C HIS A 174 -5.04 3.49 -3.90
N VAL A 175 -4.64 2.33 -4.42
CA VAL A 175 -5.44 1.08 -4.39
C VAL A 175 -5.71 0.54 -2.99
N TRP A 176 -4.96 0.97 -1.99
CA TRP A 176 -5.22 0.58 -0.59
C TRP A 176 -6.50 1.15 0.02
N TYR A 177 -7.15 2.11 -0.65
CA TYR A 177 -8.47 2.60 -0.25
C TYR A 177 -9.62 1.76 -0.81
N SER A 178 -9.36 0.76 -1.67
CA SER A 178 -10.32 -0.28 -2.04
C SER A 178 -10.13 -1.50 -1.14
N LEU A 179 -11.14 -1.83 -0.33
CA LEU A 179 -11.12 -3.00 0.54
C LEU A 179 -10.97 -4.29 -0.27
N HIS A 180 -11.65 -4.36 -1.42
CA HIS A 180 -11.54 -5.49 -2.34
C HIS A 180 -10.12 -5.66 -2.88
N SER A 181 -9.47 -4.58 -3.31
CA SER A 181 -8.08 -4.62 -3.80
C SER A 181 -7.10 -5.11 -2.73
N VAL A 182 -7.30 -4.70 -1.49
CA VAL A 182 -6.47 -5.13 -0.35
C VAL A 182 -6.70 -6.60 -0.01
N GLU A 183 -7.94 -7.09 -0.10
CA GLU A 183 -8.27 -8.51 0.04
C GLU A 183 -7.51 -9.35 -0.99
N GLN A 184 -7.63 -9.01 -2.29
CA GLN A 184 -6.95 -9.71 -3.38
C GLN A 184 -5.43 -9.66 -3.24
N THR A 185 -4.91 -8.52 -2.80
CA THR A 185 -3.47 -8.36 -2.52
C THR A 185 -3.01 -9.31 -1.43
N ALA A 186 -3.72 -9.43 -0.32
CA ALA A 186 -3.35 -10.32 0.79
C ALA A 186 -3.34 -11.80 0.36
N ILE A 187 -4.33 -12.23 -0.43
CA ILE A 187 -4.40 -13.59 -0.99
C ILE A 187 -3.21 -13.85 -1.92
N SER A 188 -2.92 -12.93 -2.83
CA SER A 188 -1.82 -13.06 -3.78
C SER A 188 -0.44 -13.00 -3.10
N LEU A 189 -0.29 -12.18 -2.06
CA LEU A 189 0.91 -12.16 -1.20
C LEU A 189 1.14 -13.50 -0.53
N ALA A 190 0.09 -14.13 0.02
CA ALA A 190 0.23 -15.46 0.64
C ALA A 190 0.71 -16.52 -0.35
N GLN A 191 0.22 -16.49 -1.59
CA GLN A 191 0.68 -17.37 -2.66
C GLN A 191 2.17 -17.11 -2.97
N LYS A 192 2.54 -15.84 -3.14
CA LYS A 192 3.92 -15.43 -3.41
C LYS A 192 4.88 -15.85 -2.31
N LEU A 193 4.52 -15.64 -1.04
CA LEU A 193 5.32 -16.06 0.10
C LEU A 193 5.42 -17.59 0.19
N GLY A 194 4.36 -18.30 -0.20
CA GLY A 194 4.36 -19.77 -0.32
C GLY A 194 5.28 -20.29 -1.42
N GLU A 195 5.49 -19.54 -2.51
CA GLU A 195 6.51 -19.87 -3.52
C GLU A 195 7.93 -19.69 -2.97
N LEU A 196 8.18 -18.64 -2.20
CA LEU A 196 9.47 -18.37 -1.56
C LEU A 196 9.78 -19.36 -0.42
N GLN A 197 8.78 -19.79 0.34
CA GLN A 197 8.92 -20.74 1.45
C GLN A 197 7.81 -21.80 1.40
N PRO A 198 7.94 -22.84 0.53
CA PRO A 198 6.88 -23.85 0.34
C PRO A 198 6.50 -24.61 1.61
N GLU A 199 7.43 -24.80 2.53
CA GLU A 199 7.18 -25.45 3.82
C GLU A 199 6.26 -24.67 4.74
N ASN A 200 6.12 -23.34 4.54
CA ASN A 200 5.30 -22.43 5.30
C ASN A 200 4.06 -21.94 4.54
N ALA A 201 3.81 -22.43 3.32
CA ALA A 201 2.73 -21.94 2.46
C ALA A 201 1.34 -21.95 3.15
N GLN A 202 1.03 -23.00 3.91
CA GLN A 202 -0.25 -23.08 4.63
C GLN A 202 -0.36 -22.01 5.74
N TYR A 203 0.74 -21.66 6.40
CA TYR A 203 0.76 -20.62 7.40
C TYR A 203 0.43 -19.24 6.81
N PHE A 204 0.99 -18.94 5.63
CA PHE A 204 0.70 -17.69 4.93
C PHE A 204 -0.75 -17.64 4.45
N ALA A 205 -1.27 -18.75 3.93
CA ALA A 205 -2.68 -18.86 3.54
C ALA A 205 -3.61 -18.65 4.75
N ASP A 206 -3.34 -19.31 5.89
CA ASP A 206 -4.14 -19.16 7.10
C ASP A 206 -4.12 -17.70 7.63
N ASN A 207 -2.98 -16.99 7.50
CA ASN A 207 -2.86 -15.58 7.87
C ASN A 207 -3.65 -14.67 6.90
N ALA A 208 -3.57 -14.94 5.60
CA ALA A 208 -4.36 -14.20 4.61
C ALA A 208 -5.87 -14.40 4.85
N ASP A 209 -6.31 -15.63 5.11
CA ASP A 209 -7.72 -15.93 5.43
C ASP A 209 -8.18 -15.17 6.69
N ALA A 210 -7.31 -15.06 7.70
CA ALA A 210 -7.61 -14.29 8.91
C ALA A 210 -7.71 -12.79 8.59
N PHE A 211 -6.78 -12.25 7.83
CA PHE A 211 -6.79 -10.85 7.38
C PHE A 211 -8.04 -10.53 6.57
N VAL A 212 -8.37 -11.33 5.56
CA VAL A 212 -9.58 -11.21 4.74
C VAL A 212 -10.86 -11.25 5.59
N SER A 213 -10.89 -12.09 6.63
CA SER A 213 -12.03 -12.13 7.56
C SER A 213 -12.21 -10.82 8.33
N GLU A 214 -11.11 -10.09 8.63
CA GLU A 214 -11.17 -8.77 9.26
C GLU A 214 -11.57 -7.69 8.25
N ILE A 215 -11.10 -7.76 7.00
CA ILE A 215 -11.55 -6.87 5.91
C ILE A 215 -13.06 -7.02 5.66
N ALA A 216 -13.60 -8.24 5.68
CA ALA A 216 -15.05 -8.48 5.53
C ALA A 216 -15.90 -7.76 6.59
N VAL A 217 -15.36 -7.46 7.78
CA VAL A 217 -16.04 -6.65 8.79
C VAL A 217 -16.11 -5.18 8.36
N LEU A 218 -15.01 -4.66 7.75
CA LEU A 218 -14.97 -3.31 7.22
C LEU A 218 -15.91 -3.15 6.01
N GLU A 219 -15.99 -4.16 5.14
CA GLU A 219 -16.92 -4.18 4.01
C GLU A 219 -18.39 -4.14 4.47
N GLN A 220 -18.75 -4.88 5.51
CA GLN A 220 -20.08 -4.79 6.10
C GLN A 220 -20.38 -3.37 6.63
N LYS A 221 -19.39 -2.70 7.22
CA LYS A 221 -19.52 -1.33 7.68
C LYS A 221 -19.66 -0.36 6.50
N LEU A 222 -18.86 -0.54 5.45
CA LEU A 222 -18.94 0.21 4.21
C LEU A 222 -20.32 0.03 3.56
N GLU A 223 -20.84 -1.20 3.41
CA GLU A 223 -22.17 -1.49 2.88
C GLU A 223 -23.28 -0.80 3.69
N ALA A 224 -23.16 -0.79 5.02
CA ALA A 224 -24.10 -0.07 5.87
C ALA A 224 -24.07 1.46 5.69
N LEU A 225 -22.98 1.99 5.15
CA LEU A 225 -22.79 3.41 4.82
C LEU A 225 -23.15 3.73 3.37
N SER A 226 -23.13 2.77 2.45
CA SER A 226 -23.32 2.95 0.99
C SER A 226 -24.70 3.50 0.60
N ALA A 227 -25.65 3.65 1.53
CA ALA A 227 -26.90 4.38 1.33
C ALA A 227 -26.74 5.91 1.43
N MET A 228 -25.51 6.41 1.57
CA MET A 228 -25.18 7.82 1.60
C MET A 228 -24.92 8.25 0.17
N ASP A 229 -25.97 8.56 -0.60
CA ASP A 229 -25.81 9.24 -1.88
C ASP A 229 -25.51 10.73 -1.65
N GLY A 230 -24.64 11.32 -2.45
CA GLY A 230 -24.30 12.73 -2.33
C GLY A 230 -23.05 13.08 -3.11
N HIS A 231 -22.61 14.32 -2.95
CA HIS A 231 -21.51 14.85 -3.74
C HIS A 231 -20.35 15.26 -2.83
N TYR A 232 -19.14 15.05 -3.30
CA TYR A 232 -17.94 15.51 -2.62
C TYR A 232 -17.00 16.27 -3.56
N PHE A 233 -16.10 17.00 -2.96
CA PHE A 233 -14.93 17.58 -3.61
C PHE A 233 -13.70 16.90 -3.02
N GLU A 234 -12.81 16.44 -3.85
CA GLU A 234 -11.56 15.81 -3.46
C GLU A 234 -10.38 16.69 -3.90
N ALA A 235 -9.66 17.21 -2.91
CA ALA A 235 -8.53 18.08 -3.18
C ALA A 235 -7.25 17.32 -3.59
N HIS A 236 -7.24 16.01 -3.41
CA HIS A 236 -6.25 15.08 -3.90
C HIS A 236 -6.97 13.74 -4.11
N PRO A 237 -6.81 13.04 -5.22
CA PRO A 237 -7.63 11.87 -5.55
C PRO A 237 -7.20 10.61 -4.78
N LEU A 238 -7.09 10.73 -3.46
CA LEU A 238 -6.52 9.73 -2.56
C LEU A 238 -7.49 8.59 -2.24
N ALA A 239 -8.78 8.94 -1.97
CA ALA A 239 -9.76 7.97 -1.50
C ALA A 239 -10.94 7.80 -2.48
N ALA A 240 -10.72 8.09 -3.75
CA ALA A 240 -11.76 8.05 -4.79
C ALA A 240 -12.45 6.68 -4.88
N MET A 241 -11.69 5.57 -4.78
CA MET A 241 -12.24 4.21 -4.79
C MET A 241 -13.18 3.97 -3.60
N LEU A 242 -12.79 4.38 -2.40
CA LEU A 242 -13.63 4.25 -1.21
C LEU A 242 -14.91 5.06 -1.33
N PHE A 243 -14.86 6.27 -1.90
CA PHE A 243 -16.04 7.12 -2.09
C PHE A 243 -16.96 6.57 -3.17
N ALA A 244 -16.42 5.97 -4.24
CA ALA A 244 -17.19 5.29 -5.27
C ALA A 244 -17.96 4.09 -4.68
N ASP A 245 -17.32 3.27 -3.85
CA ASP A 245 -17.95 2.13 -3.16
C ASP A 245 -19.07 2.59 -2.21
N LEU A 246 -18.95 3.78 -1.66
CA LEU A 246 -19.98 4.41 -0.81
C LEU A 246 -21.12 5.07 -1.61
N GLY A 247 -20.98 5.21 -2.93
CA GLY A 247 -21.97 5.80 -3.81
C GLY A 247 -21.93 7.34 -3.90
N PHE A 248 -20.82 7.97 -3.48
CA PHE A 248 -20.63 9.40 -3.65
C PHE A 248 -20.23 9.77 -5.07
N GLU A 249 -20.73 10.92 -5.56
CA GLU A 249 -20.34 11.48 -6.86
C GLU A 249 -19.28 12.57 -6.66
N ASN A 250 -18.19 12.46 -7.40
CA ASN A 250 -17.11 13.43 -7.41
C ASN A 250 -17.50 14.66 -8.25
N LEU A 251 -17.57 15.83 -7.65
CA LEU A 251 -17.81 17.09 -8.36
C LEU A 251 -16.56 17.97 -8.48
N THR A 252 -15.38 17.43 -8.18
CA THR A 252 -14.11 18.15 -8.33
C THR A 252 -13.98 18.70 -9.75
N PRO A 253 -13.69 20.00 -9.93
CA PRO A 253 -13.48 20.54 -11.26
C PRO A 253 -12.34 19.84 -12.01
N GLU A 254 -12.60 19.49 -13.27
CA GLU A 254 -11.62 18.85 -14.17
C GLU A 254 -10.29 19.63 -14.18
N GLY A 255 -9.18 18.89 -14.06
CA GLY A 255 -7.83 19.44 -14.01
C GLY A 255 -7.39 19.92 -12.62
N TYR A 256 -8.23 19.77 -11.58
CA TYR A 256 -7.83 20.11 -10.20
C TYR A 256 -6.93 19.00 -9.62
N ALA A 257 -7.39 17.77 -9.70
CA ALA A 257 -6.68 16.59 -9.18
C ALA A 257 -5.31 16.43 -9.87
N GLU A 258 -5.28 16.52 -11.21
CA GLU A 258 -4.07 16.40 -12.00
C GLU A 258 -3.04 17.50 -11.67
N ALA A 259 -3.51 18.71 -11.34
CA ALA A 259 -2.61 19.78 -10.91
C ALA A 259 -2.00 19.47 -9.53
N GLU A 260 -2.80 18.97 -8.58
CA GLU A 260 -2.34 18.60 -7.24
C GLU A 260 -1.34 17.43 -7.29
N GLU A 261 -1.62 16.36 -8.02
CA GLU A 261 -0.70 15.23 -8.19
C GLU A 261 0.61 15.63 -8.85
N ALA A 262 0.55 16.54 -9.82
CA ALA A 262 1.76 17.09 -10.43
C ALA A 262 2.52 18.08 -9.53
N GLY A 263 2.05 18.36 -8.32
CA GLY A 263 2.62 19.37 -7.41
C GLY A 263 2.50 20.79 -7.94
N LEU A 264 1.50 21.06 -8.80
CA LEU A 264 1.27 22.35 -9.44
C LEU A 264 0.07 23.07 -8.80
N GLU A 265 0.08 24.40 -8.88
CA GLU A 265 -1.11 25.18 -8.50
C GLU A 265 -2.18 25.06 -9.60
N PRO A 266 -3.47 24.74 -9.24
CA PRO A 266 -4.57 24.80 -10.18
C PRO A 266 -4.70 26.17 -10.86
N SER A 267 -5.13 26.19 -12.11
CA SER A 267 -5.33 27.45 -12.83
C SER A 267 -6.33 28.36 -12.10
N ALA A 268 -6.24 29.67 -12.31
CA ALA A 268 -7.13 30.64 -11.66
C ALA A 268 -8.62 30.36 -11.96
N ARG A 269 -8.93 29.75 -13.12
CA ARG A 269 -10.29 29.34 -13.47
C ARG A 269 -10.73 28.14 -12.64
N ILE A 270 -9.93 27.09 -12.61
CA ILE A 270 -10.19 25.87 -11.84
C ILE A 270 -10.38 26.23 -10.37
N LEU A 271 -9.51 27.08 -9.81
CA LEU A 271 -9.62 27.55 -8.43
C LEU A 271 -10.93 28.33 -8.19
N ALA A 272 -11.34 29.19 -9.12
CA ALA A 272 -12.60 29.92 -9.00
C ALA A 272 -13.82 28.99 -9.06
N ASP A 273 -13.79 27.98 -9.92
CA ASP A 273 -14.84 26.97 -10.05
C ASP A 273 -14.90 26.11 -8.77
N SER A 274 -13.76 25.71 -8.19
CA SER A 274 -13.65 25.01 -6.91
C SER A 274 -14.24 25.80 -5.74
N GLN A 275 -13.91 27.10 -5.65
CA GLN A 275 -14.44 27.98 -4.61
C GLN A 275 -15.96 28.18 -4.76
N ALA A 276 -16.46 28.28 -5.99
CA ALA A 276 -17.87 28.38 -6.26
C ALA A 276 -18.61 27.09 -5.87
N LEU A 277 -18.04 25.94 -6.17
CA LEU A 277 -18.60 24.63 -5.81
C LEU A 277 -18.67 24.46 -4.27
N ILE A 278 -17.58 24.73 -3.54
CA ILE A 278 -17.55 24.65 -2.07
C ILE A 278 -18.62 25.54 -1.45
N SER A 279 -18.85 26.74 -2.03
CA SER A 279 -19.84 27.69 -1.53
C SER A 279 -21.29 27.42 -1.99
N SER A 280 -21.49 26.42 -2.87
CA SER A 280 -22.79 26.15 -3.50
C SER A 280 -23.81 25.48 -2.59
N GLY A 281 -23.35 24.79 -1.53
CA GLY A 281 -24.18 23.96 -0.66
C GLY A 281 -24.53 22.60 -1.28
N GLN A 282 -23.85 22.18 -2.34
CA GLN A 282 -24.08 20.89 -2.99
C GLN A 282 -23.22 19.76 -2.37
N LEU A 283 -22.12 20.11 -1.70
CA LEU A 283 -21.17 19.13 -1.17
C LEU A 283 -21.58 18.63 0.21
N GLN A 284 -21.46 17.34 0.42
CA GLN A 284 -21.51 16.71 1.75
C GLN A 284 -20.21 16.91 2.50
N PHE A 285 -19.06 16.87 1.81
CA PHE A 285 -17.75 17.09 2.42
C PHE A 285 -16.71 17.53 1.38
N LEU A 286 -15.61 18.04 1.91
CA LEU A 286 -14.34 18.24 1.22
C LEU A 286 -13.35 17.18 1.73
N ALA A 287 -12.85 16.33 0.86
CA ALA A 287 -11.78 15.37 1.17
C ALA A 287 -10.41 16.01 0.88
N VAL A 288 -9.48 15.83 1.80
CA VAL A 288 -8.13 16.41 1.69
C VAL A 288 -7.07 15.38 2.09
N ASN A 289 -5.89 15.46 1.49
CA ASN A 289 -4.72 14.70 1.91
C ASN A 289 -4.14 15.34 3.19
N ALA A 290 -3.98 14.54 4.25
CA ALA A 290 -3.43 15.00 5.53
C ALA A 290 -1.94 15.41 5.43
N GLN A 291 -1.20 14.83 4.47
CA GLN A 291 0.18 15.21 4.16
C GLN A 291 0.28 16.44 3.25
N GLY A 292 -0.81 16.79 2.57
CA GLY A 292 -0.85 17.94 1.66
C GLY A 292 -0.73 19.27 2.39
N THR A 293 0.20 20.12 1.97
CA THR A 293 0.41 21.45 2.54
C THR A 293 0.58 22.48 1.42
N SER A 294 -0.51 23.10 0.99
CA SER A 294 -0.43 24.23 0.05
C SER A 294 -1.26 25.43 0.54
N PRO A 295 -0.87 26.67 0.22
CA PRO A 295 -1.70 27.84 0.53
C PRO A 295 -3.10 27.77 -0.11
N VAL A 296 -3.21 27.10 -1.27
CA VAL A 296 -4.48 26.88 -1.98
C VAL A 296 -5.36 25.96 -1.15
N LEU A 297 -4.83 24.80 -0.74
CA LEU A 297 -5.54 23.83 0.10
C LEU A 297 -6.04 24.45 1.39
N GLU A 298 -5.19 25.19 2.10
CA GLU A 298 -5.59 25.89 3.35
C GLU A 298 -6.69 26.92 3.11
N SER A 299 -6.67 27.60 1.95
CA SER A 299 -7.74 28.54 1.57
C SER A 299 -9.07 27.81 1.30
N LEU A 300 -9.04 26.64 0.66
CA LEU A 300 -10.23 25.84 0.38
C LEU A 300 -10.78 25.20 1.66
N LYS A 301 -9.93 24.66 2.54
CA LYS A 301 -10.33 24.15 3.86
C LYS A 301 -11.07 25.24 4.67
N LYS A 302 -10.51 26.44 4.72
CA LYS A 302 -11.13 27.57 5.41
C LYS A 302 -12.48 27.95 4.78
N LEU A 303 -12.55 27.97 3.44
CA LEU A 303 -13.81 28.27 2.74
C LEU A 303 -14.88 27.22 3.01
N ALA A 304 -14.48 25.93 3.06
CA ALA A 304 -15.38 24.83 3.40
C ALA A 304 -15.95 24.99 4.81
N GLU A 305 -15.10 25.30 5.79
CA GLU A 305 -15.54 25.59 7.17
C GLU A 305 -16.52 26.78 7.24
N GLU A 306 -16.19 27.88 6.54
CA GLU A 306 -17.07 29.08 6.47
C GLU A 306 -18.41 28.79 5.77
N SER A 307 -18.42 27.82 4.83
CA SER A 307 -19.61 27.40 4.09
C SER A 307 -20.40 26.29 4.79
N GLY A 308 -19.87 25.75 5.91
CA GLY A 308 -20.48 24.66 6.66
C GLY A 308 -20.31 23.30 5.99
N VAL A 309 -19.33 23.15 5.08
CA VAL A 309 -18.94 21.89 4.45
C VAL A 309 -17.92 21.21 5.35
N PRO A 310 -18.20 19.99 5.84
CA PRO A 310 -17.23 19.20 6.62
C PRO A 310 -15.95 18.96 5.83
N VAL A 311 -14.78 19.02 6.48
CA VAL A 311 -13.49 18.66 5.91
C VAL A 311 -13.09 17.30 6.49
N LEU A 312 -12.86 16.32 5.63
CA LEU A 312 -12.39 14.99 6.00
C LEU A 312 -10.94 14.81 5.54
N GLU A 313 -10.09 14.36 6.46
CA GLU A 313 -8.67 14.12 6.19
C GLU A 313 -8.42 12.65 5.94
N PHE A 314 -7.72 12.37 4.83
CA PHE A 314 -7.24 11.04 4.44
C PHE A 314 -5.72 11.07 4.39
N ASP A 315 -5.11 9.92 4.69
CA ASP A 315 -3.65 9.81 4.80
C ASP A 315 -3.12 8.86 3.71
N GLU A 316 -1.90 9.11 3.28
CA GLU A 316 -1.17 8.20 2.38
C GLU A 316 -0.44 7.10 3.13
N LEU A 317 -0.20 7.32 4.40
CA LEU A 317 0.61 6.46 5.25
C LEU A 317 -0.17 6.09 6.52
N LEU A 318 0.09 4.89 7.03
CA LEU A 318 -0.47 4.45 8.31
C LEU A 318 0.01 5.35 9.45
N PRO A 319 -0.90 5.82 10.31
CA PRO A 319 -0.53 6.48 11.56
C PRO A 319 0.31 5.58 12.46
N GLU A 320 1.24 6.18 13.23
CA GLU A 320 2.10 5.44 14.14
C GLU A 320 1.29 4.62 15.15
N GLY A 321 1.57 3.32 15.19
CA GLY A 321 0.96 2.38 16.13
C GLY A 321 -0.41 1.83 15.71
N SER A 322 -0.90 2.17 14.52
CA SER A 322 -2.10 1.58 13.91
C SER A 322 -1.73 0.47 12.92
N ASN A 323 -2.63 -0.47 12.72
CA ASN A 323 -2.62 -1.38 11.60
C ASN A 323 -3.61 -0.92 10.52
N TYR A 324 -3.61 -1.59 9.37
CA TYR A 324 -4.47 -1.24 8.24
C TYR A 324 -5.96 -1.23 8.62
N GLN A 325 -6.43 -2.25 9.34
CA GLN A 325 -7.83 -2.41 9.69
C GLN A 325 -8.32 -1.28 10.63
N GLU A 326 -7.55 -0.97 11.67
CA GLU A 326 -7.86 0.11 12.61
C GLU A 326 -7.87 1.48 11.91
N TRP A 327 -6.93 1.68 11.01
CA TRP A 327 -6.85 2.92 10.23
C TRP A 327 -8.06 3.07 9.31
N MET A 328 -8.39 2.05 8.51
CA MET A 328 -9.54 2.08 7.61
C MET A 328 -10.86 2.20 8.37
N GLU A 329 -10.99 1.51 9.51
CA GLU A 329 -12.16 1.68 10.38
C GLU A 329 -12.34 3.14 10.82
N SER A 330 -11.26 3.81 11.19
CA SER A 330 -11.26 5.23 11.56
C SER A 330 -11.72 6.14 10.41
N LYS A 331 -11.34 5.82 9.16
CA LYS A 331 -11.80 6.57 7.97
C LYS A 331 -13.29 6.39 7.73
N LEU A 332 -13.79 5.16 7.79
CA LEU A 332 -15.23 4.87 7.71
C LEU A 332 -16.02 5.56 8.84
N ASP A 333 -15.49 5.61 10.05
CA ASP A 333 -16.11 6.33 11.17
C ASP A 333 -16.18 7.85 10.94
N SER A 334 -15.15 8.44 10.35
CA SER A 334 -15.13 9.85 10.01
C SER A 334 -16.20 10.20 8.97
N ILE A 335 -16.38 9.33 7.96
CA ILE A 335 -17.44 9.45 6.95
C ILE A 335 -18.83 9.26 7.61
N ALA A 336 -18.98 8.28 8.49
CA ALA A 336 -20.24 8.07 9.21
C ALA A 336 -20.66 9.28 10.07
N ALA A 337 -19.72 10.05 10.55
CA ALA A 337 -19.97 11.22 11.44
C ALA A 337 -20.53 12.45 10.72
N ILE A 338 -20.46 12.52 9.38
CA ILE A 338 -21.01 13.62 8.58
C ILE A 338 -22.49 13.45 8.21
N ARG A 339 -23.14 12.38 8.68
CA ARG A 339 -24.58 12.09 8.48
C ARG A 339 -25.50 13.14 9.10
#